data_0c9a7e220bfb36ee042d0c5d59b0dff2
#
_entry.id   0c9a7e220bfb36ee042d0c5d59b0dff2
#
_cell.length_a   1.000
_cell.length_b   1.000
_cell.length_c   1.000
_cell.angle_alpha   90.00
_cell.angle_beta   90.00
_cell.angle_gamma   90.00
#
_symmetry.space_group_name_H-M   'P 1'
#
loop_
_entity.id
_entity.type
_entity.pdbx_description
1 polymer ?
#
loop_
_entity_poly.entity_id
_entity_poly.type
_entity_poly.pdbx_seq_one_letter_code
_entity_poly.pdbx_strand_id
1 'polypeptide(L)'
;MKVHAVARVRLDADGRVTGVDWGPVNTETNEWHTEPAIADVSEVVAALRRGDDVFALFPGKHGLEPARRFRIVDYDNGWETINLDGAPTHEHEIHDMLHVEG
;
A
#
# COMPACT_ATOMS: atom_id res chain seq x y z
N MET A 1 12.55 4.43 11.95
CA MET A 1 11.87 3.88 10.79
C MET A 1 10.52 3.32 11.22
N LYS A 2 9.46 3.70 10.53
CA LYS A 2 8.12 3.22 10.82
C LYS A 2 7.69 2.17 9.82
N VAL A 3 6.75 1.33 10.20
CA VAL A 3 6.14 0.34 9.32
C VAL A 3 4.66 0.66 9.21
N HIS A 4 4.18 0.76 7.98
CA HIS A 4 2.78 1.01 7.67
C HIS A 4 2.22 -0.17 6.86
N ALA A 5 0.91 -0.37 6.92
CA ALA A 5 0.25 -1.37 6.10
C ALA A 5 -0.93 -0.73 5.37
N VAL A 6 -1.10 -1.10 4.11
CA VAL A 6 -2.19 -0.64 3.26
C VAL A 6 -3.21 -1.77 3.16
N ALA A 7 -4.41 -1.53 3.70
CA ALA A 7 -5.48 -2.52 3.69
C ALA A 7 -6.29 -2.48 2.39
N ARG A 8 -6.45 -1.29 1.80
CA ARG A 8 -7.23 -1.10 0.58
C ARG A 8 -6.58 -0.04 -0.29
N VAL A 9 -6.80 -0.11 -1.59
CA VAL A 9 -6.28 0.87 -2.54
C VAL A 9 -7.41 1.49 -3.34
N ARG A 10 -7.21 2.74 -3.77
CA ARG A 10 -8.07 3.40 -4.75
C ARG A 10 -7.28 3.52 -6.03
N LEU A 11 -7.87 3.09 -7.13
CA LEU A 11 -7.23 3.12 -8.44
C LEU A 11 -7.96 4.09 -9.38
N ASP A 12 -7.21 4.68 -10.32
CA ASP A 12 -7.79 5.47 -11.38
C ASP A 12 -8.19 4.57 -12.57
N ALA A 13 -8.64 5.18 -13.66
CA ALA A 13 -9.08 4.45 -14.85
C ALA A 13 -7.94 3.64 -15.51
N ASP A 14 -6.69 4.04 -15.28
CA ASP A 14 -5.51 3.36 -15.83
C ASP A 14 -4.95 2.29 -14.88
N GLY A 15 -5.58 2.08 -13.74
CA GLY A 15 -5.14 1.10 -12.75
C GLY A 15 -4.01 1.58 -11.85
N ARG A 16 -3.75 2.88 -11.80
CA ARG A 16 -2.71 3.47 -10.94
C ARG A 16 -3.28 3.79 -9.57
N VAL A 17 -2.47 3.59 -8.54
CA VAL A 17 -2.88 3.90 -7.17
C VAL A 17 -2.97 5.42 -6.98
N THR A 18 -4.14 5.90 -6.60
CA THR A 18 -4.38 7.31 -6.31
C THR A 18 -4.59 7.59 -4.83
N GLY A 19 -4.98 6.57 -4.08
CA GLY A 19 -5.18 6.70 -2.64
C GLY A 19 -5.11 5.34 -1.97
N VAL A 20 -5.04 5.37 -0.64
CA VAL A 20 -4.91 4.17 0.18
C VAL A 20 -5.73 4.31 1.45
N ASP A 21 -6.11 3.17 2.02
CA ASP A 21 -6.63 3.06 3.38
C ASP A 21 -5.51 2.36 4.17
N TRP A 22 -4.81 3.12 4.99
CA TRP A 22 -3.57 2.64 5.60
C TRP A 22 -3.36 3.18 7.01
N GLY A 23 -2.38 2.62 7.70
CA GLY A 23 -1.96 3.11 9.00
C GLY A 23 -0.69 2.43 9.50
N PRO A 24 -0.11 2.96 10.58
CA PRO A 24 1.06 2.33 11.20
C PRO A 24 0.67 1.04 11.90
N VAL A 25 1.56 0.06 11.84
CA VAL A 25 1.33 -1.26 12.43
C VAL A 25 2.48 -1.67 13.32
N ASN A 26 2.18 -2.53 14.29
CA ASN A 26 3.17 -3.22 15.09
C ASN A 26 3.43 -4.59 14.46
N THR A 27 4.64 -4.78 13.92
CA THR A 27 4.99 -6.01 13.21
C THR A 27 5.16 -7.21 14.13
N GLU A 28 5.40 -6.98 15.41
CA GLU A 28 5.54 -8.07 16.40
C GLU A 28 4.19 -8.69 16.75
N THR A 29 3.13 -7.88 16.81
CA THR A 29 1.80 -8.33 17.18
C THR A 29 0.84 -8.39 16.00
N ASN A 30 1.22 -7.87 14.83
CA ASN A 30 0.36 -7.73 13.64
C ASN A 30 -0.89 -6.91 13.93
N GLU A 31 -0.76 -5.90 14.77
CA GLU A 31 -1.88 -5.03 15.14
C GLU A 31 -1.65 -3.61 14.67
N TRP A 32 -2.75 -2.90 14.39
CA TRP A 32 -2.68 -1.48 14.07
C TRP A 32 -2.33 -0.68 15.31
N HIS A 33 -1.39 0.28 15.18
CA HIS A 33 -1.12 1.23 16.25
C HIS A 33 -2.28 2.23 16.39
N THR A 34 -2.86 2.60 15.25
CA THR A 34 -4.06 3.43 15.16
C THR A 34 -4.94 2.85 14.07
N GLU A 35 -6.22 3.20 14.05
CA GLU A 35 -7.12 2.74 13.01
C GLU A 35 -6.65 3.24 11.64
N PRO A 36 -6.74 2.42 10.58
CA PRO A 36 -6.39 2.87 9.24
C PRO A 36 -7.31 4.00 8.77
N ALA A 37 -6.76 4.90 7.99
CA ALA A 37 -7.47 6.05 7.46
C ALA A 37 -7.15 6.25 5.99
N ILE A 38 -8.08 6.84 5.26
CA ILE A 38 -7.91 7.15 3.83
C ILE A 38 -6.91 8.28 3.70
N ALA A 39 -5.95 8.10 2.79
CA ALA A 39 -4.92 9.09 2.48
C ALA A 39 -4.64 9.12 1.00
N ASP A 40 -4.14 10.26 0.51
CA ASP A 40 -3.70 10.40 -0.86
C ASP A 40 -2.38 9.64 -1.06
N VAL A 41 -2.14 9.17 -2.29
CA VAL A 41 -0.91 8.44 -2.62
C VAL A 41 0.35 9.25 -2.33
N SER A 42 0.28 10.58 -2.40
CA SER A 42 1.41 11.44 -2.09
C SER A 42 1.92 11.27 -0.65
N GLU A 43 1.05 10.93 0.27
CA GLU A 43 1.46 10.66 1.66
C GLU A 43 2.25 9.36 1.77
N VAL A 44 1.90 8.36 0.98
CA VAL A 44 2.63 7.09 0.92
C VAL A 44 4.01 7.32 0.30
N VAL A 45 4.08 8.10 -0.79
CA VAL A 45 5.35 8.46 -1.43
C VAL A 45 6.25 9.17 -0.42
N ALA A 46 5.72 10.12 0.34
CA ALA A 46 6.49 10.83 1.36
C ALA A 46 7.03 9.87 2.44
N ALA A 47 6.22 8.91 2.89
CA ALA A 47 6.66 7.92 3.88
C ALA A 47 7.80 7.04 3.33
N LEU A 48 7.67 6.59 2.09
CA LEU A 48 8.72 5.79 1.45
C LEU A 48 10.02 6.58 1.29
N ARG A 49 9.94 7.87 0.99
CA ARG A 49 11.12 8.74 0.87
C ARG A 49 11.81 8.97 2.21
N ARG A 50 11.07 8.91 3.32
CA ARG A 50 11.67 8.99 4.66
C ARG A 50 12.39 7.71 5.06
N GLY A 51 12.23 6.63 4.30
CA GLY A 51 12.79 5.33 4.63
C GLY A 51 11.84 4.42 5.43
N ASP A 52 10.57 4.79 5.52
CA ASP A 52 9.56 3.93 6.14
C ASP A 52 9.24 2.76 5.22
N ASP A 53 8.87 1.62 5.82
CA ASP A 53 8.38 0.47 5.06
C ASP A 53 6.85 0.55 4.95
N VAL A 54 6.33 0.23 3.77
CA VAL A 54 4.89 0.19 3.52
C VAL A 54 4.54 -1.14 2.87
N PHE A 55 3.76 -1.95 3.58
CA PHE A 55 3.36 -3.27 3.12
C PHE A 55 1.94 -3.26 2.55
N ALA A 56 1.72 -4.08 1.52
CA ALA A 56 0.40 -4.36 0.99
C ALA A 56 -0.20 -5.53 1.75
N LEU A 57 -1.47 -5.40 2.18
CA LEU A 57 -2.22 -6.47 2.81
C LEU A 57 -3.16 -7.11 1.80
N PHE A 58 -3.21 -8.42 1.79
CA PHE A 58 -4.07 -9.21 0.89
C PHE A 58 -5.02 -10.08 1.70
N PRO A 59 -6.24 -10.32 1.19
CA PRO A 59 -7.15 -11.24 1.85
C PRO A 59 -6.57 -12.65 1.93
N GLY A 60 -6.58 -13.24 3.11
CA GLY A 60 -6.08 -14.57 3.37
C GLY A 60 -7.05 -15.37 4.21
N LYS A 61 -6.63 -16.57 4.63
CA LYS A 61 -7.49 -17.48 5.41
C LYS A 61 -7.87 -16.90 6.78
N HIS A 62 -7.02 -16.08 7.35
CA HIS A 62 -7.18 -15.54 8.70
C HIS A 62 -7.37 -14.01 8.70
N GLY A 63 -7.84 -13.46 7.58
CA GLY A 63 -8.01 -12.02 7.41
C GLY A 63 -6.97 -11.44 6.48
N LEU A 64 -6.64 -10.17 6.64
CA LEU A 64 -5.65 -9.51 5.79
C LEU A 64 -4.23 -9.91 6.24
N GLU A 65 -3.39 -10.28 5.28
CA GLU A 65 -2.03 -10.74 5.51
C GLU A 65 -1.04 -9.92 4.71
N PRO A 66 0.12 -9.50 5.29
CA PRO A 66 1.16 -8.80 4.54
C PRO A 66 1.89 -9.77 3.63
N ALA A 67 2.09 -9.38 2.37
CA ALA A 67 2.75 -10.24 1.40
C ALA A 67 3.83 -9.53 0.58
N ARG A 68 3.64 -8.25 0.25
CA ARG A 68 4.58 -7.49 -0.58
C ARG A 68 4.70 -6.07 -0.06
N ARG A 69 5.83 -5.42 -0.36
CA ARG A 69 6.06 -4.01 -0.03
C ARG A 69 5.78 -3.13 -1.25
N PHE A 70 5.46 -1.87 -0.99
CA PHE A 70 5.31 -0.87 -2.04
C PHE A 70 6.65 -0.18 -2.32
N ARG A 71 6.79 0.31 -3.54
CA ARG A 71 7.89 1.17 -3.97
C ARG A 71 7.34 2.38 -4.72
N ILE A 72 8.15 3.43 -4.80
CA ILE A 72 7.79 4.62 -5.57
C ILE A 72 8.00 4.35 -7.06
N VAL A 73 7.05 4.81 -7.88
CA VAL A 73 7.17 4.80 -9.33
C VAL A 73 7.16 6.25 -9.81
N ASP A 74 8.25 6.68 -10.44
CA ASP A 74 8.38 8.01 -11.03
C ASP A 74 8.01 7.97 -12.51
N TYR A 75 7.22 8.94 -12.93
CA TYR A 75 6.94 9.16 -14.35
C TYR A 75 7.74 10.39 -14.83
N ASP A 76 8.09 10.40 -16.11
CA ASP A 76 8.95 11.43 -16.69
C ASP A 76 8.42 12.87 -16.56
N ASN A 77 7.14 13.03 -16.31
CA ASN A 77 6.50 14.34 -16.15
C ASN A 77 6.48 14.84 -14.70
N GLY A 78 7.25 14.22 -13.81
CA GLY A 78 7.30 14.60 -12.41
C GLY A 78 6.15 14.04 -11.57
N TRP A 79 5.29 13.24 -12.16
CA TRP A 79 4.19 12.59 -11.46
C TRP A 79 4.66 11.29 -10.83
N GLU A 80 4.23 11.05 -9.59
CA GLU A 80 4.65 9.87 -8.83
C GLU A 80 3.45 9.08 -8.32
N THR A 81 3.61 7.76 -8.28
CA THR A 81 2.65 6.85 -7.65
C THR A 81 3.41 5.72 -6.96
N ILE A 82 2.70 4.71 -6.52
CA ILE A 82 3.30 3.53 -5.89
C ILE A 82 2.89 2.27 -6.65
N ASN A 83 3.74 1.26 -6.58
CA ASN A 83 3.44 -0.07 -7.10
C ASN A 83 4.09 -1.09 -6.18
N LEU A 84 3.73 -2.35 -6.33
CA LEU A 84 4.33 -3.42 -5.55
C LEU A 84 5.76 -3.68 -6.00
N ASP A 85 6.65 -3.87 -5.03
CA ASP A 85 8.05 -4.16 -5.29
C ASP A 85 8.23 -5.62 -5.72
N GLY A 86 9.21 -5.87 -6.57
CA GLY A 86 9.55 -7.20 -7.03
C GLY A 86 8.89 -7.57 -8.36
N ALA A 87 9.20 -8.79 -8.83
CA ALA A 87 8.67 -9.29 -10.10
C ALA A 87 7.17 -9.59 -10.01
N PRO A 88 6.44 -9.46 -11.13
CA PRO A 88 5.02 -9.82 -11.14
C PRO A 88 4.83 -11.30 -10.76
N THR A 89 3.76 -11.58 -10.02
CA THR A 89 3.37 -12.92 -9.64
C THR A 89 1.92 -13.16 -10.06
N HIS A 90 1.48 -14.41 -10.02
CA HIS A 90 0.08 -14.72 -10.30
C HIS A 90 -0.84 -14.39 -9.14
N GLU A 91 -0.28 -14.14 -7.97
CA GLU A 91 -1.01 -13.82 -6.76
C GLU A 91 -0.41 -12.57 -6.12
N HIS A 92 -1.16 -11.90 -5.26
CA HIS A 92 -0.70 -10.74 -4.51
C HIS A 92 -0.28 -9.57 -5.41
N GLU A 93 -1.09 -9.29 -6.41
CA GLU A 93 -0.97 -8.08 -7.23
C GLU A 93 -1.95 -7.01 -6.74
N ILE A 94 -1.80 -5.77 -7.21
CA ILE A 94 -2.66 -4.67 -6.77
C ILE A 94 -4.14 -4.99 -6.96
N HIS A 95 -4.51 -5.65 -8.06
CA HIS A 95 -5.91 -6.01 -8.31
C HIS A 95 -6.45 -7.08 -7.34
N ASP A 96 -5.56 -7.79 -6.63
CA ASP A 96 -5.95 -8.78 -5.62
C ASP A 96 -6.18 -8.14 -4.24
N MET A 97 -5.79 -6.88 -4.05
CA MET A 97 -6.05 -6.14 -2.81
C MET A 97 -7.50 -5.69 -2.76
N LEU A 98 -8.00 -5.45 -1.56
CA LEU A 98 -9.30 -4.80 -1.39
C LEU A 98 -9.23 -3.37 -1.94
N HIS A 99 -10.33 -2.89 -2.51
CA HIS A 99 -10.42 -1.58 -3.11
C HIS A 99 -11.33 -0.67 -2.31
N VAL A 100 -10.96 0.61 -2.23
CA VAL A 100 -11.81 1.63 -1.63
C VAL A 100 -12.90 1.95 -2.63
N GLU A 101 -14.16 1.88 -2.19
CA GLU A 101 -15.30 2.28 -3.01
C GLU A 101 -15.45 3.79 -3.01
N GLY A 102 -15.80 4.33 -4.17
CA GLY A 102 -16.04 5.75 -4.24
C GLY A 102 -15.70 6.45 -5.51
#